data_ee5a437ee4187487c867d313a8edbec9
#
_entry.id   ee5a437ee4187487c867d313a8edbec9
#
_cell.length_a   1.000
_cell.length_b   1.000
_cell.length_c   1.000
_cell.angle_alpha   90.00
_cell.angle_beta   90.00
_cell.angle_gamma   90.00
#
_symmetry.space_group_name_H-M   'P 1'
#
loop_
_entity.id
_entity.type
_entity.pdbx_description
1 polymer ?
#
loop_
_entity_poly.entity_id
_entity_poly.type
_entity_poly.pdbx_seq_one_letter_code
_entity_poly.pdbx_strand_id
1 'polypeptide(L)'
;MLIVDKVAAEIASLTARFAGLAHDLGKGRTPADMLPHHYGHEIKGLEVLDHWNRHMTLPREWMKAASFVIREHMRAPRLSKPGKIAALLLGLSRSGLAVEEFQAVIRADHGRLPDYLEDAGRLIEAMGKVSGQEAPEGLSGAAIGEWVRSRQVKVLQAALRGQ
;
A
#
# COMPACT_ATOMS: atom_id res chain seq x y z
N MET A 1 -19.54 9.74 9.51
CA MET A 1 -19.31 8.30 9.29
C MET A 1 -17.80 8.05 9.36
N LEU A 2 -17.36 7.18 10.26
CA LEU A 2 -15.95 6.88 10.42
C LEU A 2 -15.43 6.06 9.22
N ILE A 3 -14.12 6.11 8.96
CA ILE A 3 -13.51 5.33 7.86
C ILE A 3 -13.83 3.84 7.97
N VAL A 4 -13.86 3.29 9.20
CA VAL A 4 -14.19 1.88 9.45
C VAL A 4 -15.60 1.54 8.97
N ASP A 5 -16.57 2.44 9.19
CA ASP A 5 -17.95 2.24 8.73
C ASP A 5 -18.06 2.26 7.22
N LYS A 6 -17.31 3.17 6.55
CA LYS A 6 -17.27 3.25 5.10
C LYS A 6 -16.65 1.97 4.49
N VAL A 7 -15.51 1.52 5.04
CA VAL A 7 -14.89 0.25 4.61
C VAL A 7 -15.82 -0.92 4.86
N ALA A 8 -16.50 -0.97 6.01
CA ALA A 8 -17.43 -2.03 6.35
C ALA A 8 -18.67 -2.08 5.44
N ALA A 9 -19.10 -0.93 4.92
CA ALA A 9 -20.22 -0.86 3.97
C ALA A 9 -19.82 -1.34 2.57
N GLU A 10 -18.53 -1.21 2.20
CA GLU A 10 -18.03 -1.59 0.88
C GLU A 10 -17.51 -3.04 0.84
N ILE A 11 -16.84 -3.50 1.91
CA ILE A 11 -16.21 -4.82 1.92
C ILE A 11 -16.31 -5.51 3.29
N ALA A 12 -16.58 -6.81 3.28
CA ALA A 12 -16.80 -7.61 4.50
C ALA A 12 -15.51 -8.10 5.19
N SER A 13 -14.35 -7.53 4.86
CA SER A 13 -13.03 -7.94 5.38
C SER A 13 -12.73 -7.32 6.73
N LEU A 14 -12.44 -8.12 7.75
CA LEU A 14 -11.94 -7.66 9.05
C LEU A 14 -10.53 -7.09 8.93
N THR A 15 -9.69 -7.65 8.07
CA THR A 15 -8.33 -7.15 7.80
C THR A 15 -8.36 -5.74 7.23
N ALA A 16 -9.22 -5.47 6.23
CA ALA A 16 -9.40 -4.16 5.65
C ALA A 16 -9.95 -3.14 6.67
N ARG A 17 -10.94 -3.55 7.47
CA ARG A 17 -11.51 -2.69 8.55
C ARG A 17 -10.47 -2.33 9.60
N PHE A 18 -9.66 -3.31 10.03
CA PHE A 18 -8.58 -3.07 10.98
C PHE A 18 -7.50 -2.15 10.37
N ALA A 19 -7.10 -2.38 9.12
CA ALA A 19 -6.16 -1.51 8.43
C ALA A 19 -6.70 -0.08 8.27
N GLY A 20 -7.99 0.07 7.96
CA GLY A 20 -8.70 1.36 7.93
C GLY A 20 -8.78 2.03 9.31
N LEU A 21 -8.97 1.26 10.39
CA LEU A 21 -8.91 1.78 11.76
C LEU A 21 -7.51 2.33 12.09
N ALA A 22 -6.49 1.60 11.67
CA ALA A 22 -5.10 1.88 12.04
C ALA A 22 -4.44 3.00 11.22
N HIS A 23 -4.99 3.40 10.06
CA HIS A 23 -4.32 4.28 9.08
C HIS A 23 -3.74 5.57 9.69
N ASP A 24 -4.44 6.15 10.63
CA ASP A 24 -4.13 7.46 11.25
C ASP A 24 -3.70 7.37 12.73
N LEU A 25 -3.35 6.19 13.24
CA LEU A 25 -2.94 5.99 14.64
C LEU A 25 -1.87 6.99 15.11
N GLY A 26 -0.96 7.36 14.23
CA GLY A 26 0.11 8.29 14.57
C GLY A 26 -0.34 9.73 14.80
N LYS A 27 -1.53 10.12 14.33
CA LYS A 27 -2.07 11.47 14.59
C LYS A 27 -2.27 11.73 16.08
N GLY A 28 -2.64 10.71 16.85
CA GLY A 28 -2.75 10.79 18.31
C GLY A 28 -1.43 11.06 19.05
N ARG A 29 -0.29 10.96 18.37
CA ARG A 29 1.05 11.26 18.91
C ARG A 29 1.60 12.61 18.45
N THR A 30 0.76 13.45 17.84
CA THR A 30 1.17 14.78 17.39
C THR A 30 1.29 15.72 18.59
N PRO A 31 2.45 16.39 18.80
CA PRO A 31 2.58 17.43 19.83
C PRO A 31 1.59 18.57 19.62
N ALA A 32 1.12 19.17 20.72
CA ALA A 32 0.11 20.20 20.68
C ALA A 32 0.53 21.46 19.90
N ASP A 33 1.81 21.79 19.93
CA ASP A 33 2.40 22.93 19.23
C ASP A 33 2.50 22.73 17.71
N MET A 34 2.36 21.48 17.22
CA MET A 34 2.36 21.15 15.78
C MET A 34 0.95 21.15 15.17
N LEU A 35 -0.09 21.16 15.99
CA LEU A 35 -1.47 21.12 15.48
C LEU A 35 -1.82 22.40 14.68
N PRO A 36 -2.62 22.28 13.62
CA PRO A 36 -3.38 21.10 13.17
C PRO A 36 -2.61 20.15 12.22
N HIS A 37 -1.30 20.30 12.08
CA HIS A 37 -0.49 19.49 11.19
C HIS A 37 0.01 18.22 11.88
N HIS A 38 0.00 17.09 11.15
CA HIS A 38 0.39 15.77 11.66
C HIS A 38 1.60 15.21 10.92
N TYR A 39 2.68 16.01 10.81
CA TYR A 39 3.90 15.60 10.09
C TYR A 39 4.50 14.32 10.68
N GLY A 40 4.81 13.34 9.82
CA GLY A 40 5.43 12.08 10.19
C GLY A 40 4.49 11.14 10.98
N HIS A 41 3.17 11.34 10.91
CA HIS A 41 2.21 10.47 11.59
C HIS A 41 2.28 9.02 11.07
N GLU A 42 2.74 8.80 9.84
CA GLU A 42 2.93 7.47 9.26
C GLU A 42 3.99 6.68 10.05
N ILE A 43 5.11 7.32 10.42
CA ILE A 43 6.17 6.67 11.22
C ILE A 43 5.66 6.43 12.64
N LYS A 44 5.09 7.46 13.27
CA LYS A 44 4.51 7.35 14.63
C LYS A 44 3.38 6.32 14.69
N GLY A 45 2.62 6.17 13.60
CA GLY A 45 1.56 5.17 13.48
C GLY A 45 2.08 3.74 13.54
N LEU A 46 3.23 3.47 12.93
CA LEU A 46 3.87 2.16 13.01
C LEU A 46 4.35 1.85 14.44
N GLU A 47 4.87 2.84 15.16
CA GLU A 47 5.27 2.67 16.57
C GLU A 47 4.06 2.36 17.47
N VAL A 48 2.94 3.05 17.26
CA VAL A 48 1.69 2.79 18.00
C VAL A 48 1.14 1.41 17.68
N LEU A 49 1.15 1.01 16.41
CA LEU A 49 0.69 -0.31 15.97
C LEU A 49 1.54 -1.43 16.60
N ASP A 50 2.87 -1.25 16.64
CA ASP A 50 3.78 -2.20 17.28
C ASP A 50 3.53 -2.28 18.80
N HIS A 51 3.28 -1.14 19.45
CA HIS A 51 2.89 -1.10 20.86
C HIS A 51 1.58 -1.88 21.09
N TRP A 52 0.56 -1.68 20.25
CA TRP A 52 -0.67 -2.46 20.34
C TRP A 52 -0.43 -3.96 20.20
N ASN A 53 0.41 -4.36 19.23
CA ASN A 53 0.72 -5.77 19.01
C ASN A 53 1.38 -6.43 20.24
N ARG A 54 2.24 -5.72 20.94
CA ARG A 54 2.86 -6.23 22.19
C ARG A 54 1.84 -6.51 23.30
N HIS A 55 0.72 -5.80 23.31
CA HIS A 55 -0.31 -5.93 24.36
C HIS A 55 -1.49 -6.83 23.97
N MET A 56 -1.83 -6.86 22.68
CA MET A 56 -3.04 -7.52 22.19
C MET A 56 -2.76 -8.76 21.33
N THR A 57 -1.51 -9.02 20.97
CA THR A 57 -1.11 -10.14 20.10
C THR A 57 -1.97 -10.22 18.83
N LEU A 58 -1.85 -9.20 17.98
CA LEU A 58 -2.63 -9.08 16.75
C LEU A 58 -2.25 -10.15 15.71
N PRO A 59 -3.20 -10.63 14.88
CA PRO A 59 -2.91 -11.52 13.77
C PRO A 59 -1.83 -10.95 12.85
N ARG A 60 -0.90 -11.79 12.40
CA ARG A 60 0.24 -11.37 11.56
C ARG A 60 -0.20 -10.67 10.27
N GLU A 61 -1.27 -11.16 9.66
CA GLU A 61 -1.85 -10.55 8.46
C GLU A 61 -2.41 -9.16 8.72
N TRP A 62 -3.06 -8.94 9.87
CA TRP A 62 -3.56 -7.61 10.27
C TRP A 62 -2.41 -6.62 10.48
N MET A 63 -1.33 -7.08 11.11
CA MET A 63 -0.12 -6.28 11.30
C MET A 63 0.50 -5.86 9.97
N LYS A 64 0.60 -6.79 9.00
CA LYS A 64 1.11 -6.49 7.66
C LYS A 64 0.23 -5.51 6.92
N ALA A 65 -1.07 -5.76 6.90
CA ALA A 65 -2.06 -4.91 6.23
C ALA A 65 -2.09 -3.50 6.81
N ALA A 66 -2.20 -3.37 8.13
CA ALA A 66 -2.20 -2.08 8.81
C ALA A 66 -0.88 -1.32 8.60
N SER A 67 0.26 -2.01 8.72
CA SER A 67 1.58 -1.40 8.45
C SER A 67 1.72 -0.89 7.02
N PHE A 68 1.14 -1.59 6.05
CA PHE A 68 1.12 -1.15 4.66
C PHE A 68 0.23 0.08 4.48
N VAL A 69 -0.99 0.05 4.99
CA VAL A 69 -1.93 1.17 4.89
C VAL A 69 -1.37 2.42 5.59
N ILE A 70 -0.85 2.30 6.81
CA ILE A 70 -0.23 3.42 7.53
C ILE A 70 0.83 4.12 6.67
N ARG A 71 1.70 3.37 5.98
CA ARG A 71 2.76 3.94 5.14
C ARG A 71 2.27 4.53 3.83
N GLU A 72 1.22 3.96 3.24
CA GLU A 72 0.88 4.22 1.85
C GLU A 72 -0.40 5.06 1.65
N HIS A 73 -1.30 5.15 2.64
CA HIS A 73 -2.60 5.83 2.45
C HIS A 73 -2.45 7.29 1.99
N MET A 74 -1.51 8.05 2.55
CA MET A 74 -1.26 9.44 2.16
C MET A 74 -0.50 9.58 0.83
N ARG A 75 0.31 8.57 0.48
CA ARG A 75 1.13 8.56 -0.73
C ARG A 75 0.34 8.11 -1.95
N ALA A 76 -0.45 7.04 -1.79
CA ALA A 76 -1.15 6.38 -2.89
C ALA A 76 -1.93 7.36 -3.78
N PRO A 77 -2.75 8.29 -3.25
CA PRO A 77 -3.52 9.21 -4.10
C PRO A 77 -2.67 10.22 -4.90
N ARG A 78 -1.40 10.39 -4.55
CA ARG A 78 -0.51 11.42 -5.10
C ARG A 78 0.58 10.86 -6.01
N LEU A 79 0.65 9.53 -6.18
CA LEU A 79 1.68 8.91 -7.00
C LEU A 79 1.41 9.13 -8.49
N SER A 80 2.42 9.62 -9.20
CA SER A 80 2.40 9.80 -10.65
C SER A 80 3.60 9.13 -11.35
N LYS A 81 4.71 8.94 -10.60
CA LYS A 81 5.93 8.35 -11.17
C LYS A 81 5.80 6.82 -11.27
N PRO A 82 5.95 6.23 -12.47
CA PRO A 82 5.73 4.78 -12.67
C PRO A 82 6.53 3.88 -11.74
N GLY A 83 7.79 4.22 -11.45
CA GLY A 83 8.61 3.45 -10.51
C GLY A 83 8.07 3.46 -9.07
N LYS A 84 7.41 4.55 -8.64
CA LYS A 84 6.78 4.64 -7.32
C LYS A 84 5.45 3.88 -7.29
N ILE A 85 4.67 3.95 -8.38
CA ILE A 85 3.44 3.17 -8.56
C ILE A 85 3.78 1.67 -8.55
N ALA A 86 4.78 1.23 -9.33
CA ALA A 86 5.22 -0.16 -9.33
C ALA A 86 5.62 -0.64 -7.92
N ALA A 87 6.39 0.16 -7.19
CA ALA A 87 6.80 -0.18 -5.82
C ALA A 87 5.61 -0.33 -4.86
N LEU A 88 4.60 0.57 -4.95
CA LEU A 88 3.38 0.48 -4.16
C LEU A 88 2.59 -0.79 -4.51
N LEU A 89 2.33 -1.05 -5.79
CA LEU A 89 1.55 -2.20 -6.26
C LEU A 89 2.21 -3.54 -5.90
N LEU A 90 3.54 -3.64 -6.05
CA LEU A 90 4.31 -4.80 -5.60
C LEU A 90 4.36 -4.93 -4.08
N GLY A 91 4.28 -3.82 -3.35
CA GLY A 91 4.09 -3.80 -1.90
C GLY A 91 2.72 -4.31 -1.49
N LEU A 92 1.67 -3.89 -2.20
CA LEU A 92 0.29 -4.33 -1.98
C LEU A 92 0.15 -5.84 -2.12
N SER A 93 0.71 -6.44 -3.16
CA SER A 93 0.68 -7.90 -3.36
C SER A 93 1.33 -8.73 -2.23
N ARG A 94 2.08 -8.07 -1.34
CA ARG A 94 2.75 -8.70 -0.18
C ARG A 94 2.20 -8.25 1.16
N SER A 95 1.24 -7.32 1.15
CA SER A 95 0.72 -6.67 2.36
C SER A 95 -0.26 -7.52 3.14
N GLY A 96 -0.80 -8.57 2.53
CA GLY A 96 -1.90 -9.36 3.09
C GLY A 96 -3.29 -8.76 2.82
N LEU A 97 -3.37 -7.65 2.06
CA LEU A 97 -4.62 -7.10 1.53
C LEU A 97 -4.85 -7.57 0.10
N ALA A 98 -6.09 -7.88 -0.23
CA ALA A 98 -6.53 -7.93 -1.62
C ALA A 98 -6.53 -6.51 -2.23
N VAL A 99 -6.52 -6.44 -3.56
CA VAL A 99 -6.55 -5.14 -4.27
C VAL A 99 -7.78 -4.33 -3.87
N GLU A 100 -8.94 -4.96 -3.89
CA GLU A 100 -10.25 -4.38 -3.57
C GLU A 100 -10.32 -3.88 -2.13
N GLU A 101 -9.65 -4.57 -1.22
CA GLU A 101 -9.56 -4.18 0.19
C GLU A 101 -8.78 -2.88 0.37
N PHE A 102 -7.63 -2.76 -0.32
CA PHE A 102 -6.85 -1.52 -0.30
C PHE A 102 -7.58 -0.37 -1.00
N GLN A 103 -8.23 -0.65 -2.13
CA GLN A 103 -9.07 0.31 -2.84
C GLN A 103 -10.19 0.85 -1.92
N ALA A 104 -10.90 -0.03 -1.20
CA ALA A 104 -11.95 0.36 -0.26
C ALA A 104 -11.41 1.30 0.83
N VAL A 105 -10.23 1.01 1.40
CA VAL A 105 -9.60 1.88 2.41
C VAL A 105 -9.25 3.25 1.82
N ILE A 106 -8.63 3.31 0.64
CA ILE A 106 -8.26 4.58 -0.01
C ILE A 106 -9.50 5.39 -0.39
N ARG A 107 -10.54 4.73 -0.92
CA ARG A 107 -11.79 5.40 -1.27
C ARG A 107 -12.52 5.93 -0.02
N ALA A 108 -12.51 5.17 1.07
CA ALA A 108 -13.11 5.58 2.34
C ALA A 108 -12.42 6.82 2.93
N ASP A 109 -11.10 6.92 2.80
CA ASP A 109 -10.28 8.03 3.33
C ASP A 109 -10.33 9.27 2.43
N HIS A 110 -10.10 9.09 1.11
CA HIS A 110 -9.92 10.21 0.17
C HIS A 110 -11.14 10.51 -0.72
N GLY A 111 -12.19 9.69 -0.67
CA GLY A 111 -13.41 9.86 -1.45
C GLY A 111 -13.32 9.43 -2.93
N ARG A 112 -12.12 9.16 -3.44
CA ARG A 112 -11.87 8.71 -4.82
C ARG A 112 -10.62 7.84 -4.90
N LEU A 113 -10.51 7.07 -5.99
CA LEU A 113 -9.29 6.37 -6.37
C LEU A 113 -8.55 7.11 -7.49
N PRO A 114 -7.22 7.08 -7.53
CA PRO A 114 -6.47 7.39 -8.75
C PRO A 114 -6.60 6.23 -9.76
N ASP A 115 -6.58 6.56 -11.06
CA ASP A 115 -6.82 5.61 -12.16
C ASP A 115 -5.95 4.35 -12.07
N TYR A 116 -4.67 4.50 -11.73
CA TYR A 116 -3.77 3.35 -11.59
C TYR A 116 -4.18 2.38 -10.46
N LEU A 117 -4.90 2.85 -9.43
CA LEU A 117 -5.44 1.98 -8.39
C LEU A 117 -6.72 1.29 -8.84
N GLU A 118 -7.54 1.91 -9.68
CA GLU A 118 -8.70 1.23 -10.26
C GLU A 118 -8.26 0.02 -11.09
N ASP A 119 -7.13 0.13 -11.79
CA ASP A 119 -6.53 -0.92 -12.61
C ASP A 119 -5.49 -1.79 -11.86
N ALA A 120 -5.35 -1.64 -10.56
CA ALA A 120 -4.24 -2.25 -9.80
C ALA A 120 -4.10 -3.76 -10.01
N GLY A 121 -5.19 -4.51 -10.07
CA GLY A 121 -5.18 -5.96 -10.30
C GLY A 121 -4.51 -6.31 -11.63
N ARG A 122 -4.93 -5.68 -12.72
CA ARG A 122 -4.37 -5.86 -14.07
C ARG A 122 -2.88 -5.48 -14.12
N LEU A 123 -2.52 -4.38 -13.46
CA LEU A 123 -1.13 -3.88 -13.43
C LEU A 123 -0.21 -4.82 -12.63
N ILE A 124 -0.69 -5.34 -11.49
CA ILE A 124 0.06 -6.33 -10.68
C ILE A 124 0.27 -7.61 -11.48
N GLU A 125 -0.77 -8.13 -12.13
CA GLU A 125 -0.67 -9.32 -12.97
C GLU A 125 0.36 -9.14 -14.10
N ALA A 126 0.28 -8.00 -14.82
CA ALA A 126 1.22 -7.70 -15.89
C ALA A 126 2.68 -7.65 -15.40
N MET A 127 2.93 -7.00 -14.27
CA MET A 127 4.26 -6.95 -13.66
C MET A 127 4.71 -8.32 -13.13
N GLY A 128 3.79 -9.14 -12.66
CA GLY A 128 4.07 -10.49 -12.14
C GLY A 128 4.57 -11.47 -13.21
N LYS A 129 4.28 -11.21 -14.49
CA LYS A 129 4.77 -12.01 -15.63
C LYS A 129 6.28 -11.83 -15.88
N VAL A 130 6.90 -10.79 -15.33
CA VAL A 130 8.36 -10.55 -15.49
C VAL A 130 9.13 -11.53 -14.63
N SER A 131 9.91 -12.41 -15.26
CA SER A 131 10.71 -13.43 -14.61
C SER A 131 12.20 -13.09 -14.62
N GLY A 132 12.91 -13.43 -13.54
CA GLY A 132 14.37 -13.35 -13.50
C GLY A 132 15.07 -14.35 -14.45
N GLN A 133 14.36 -15.35 -14.94
CA GLN A 133 14.86 -16.29 -15.94
C GLN A 133 15.12 -15.64 -17.31
N GLU A 134 14.45 -14.51 -17.58
CA GLU A 134 14.64 -13.71 -18.80
C GLU A 134 15.80 -12.72 -18.69
N ALA A 135 16.50 -12.71 -17.56
CA ALA A 135 17.62 -11.80 -17.35
C ALA A 135 18.79 -12.16 -18.31
N PRO A 136 19.51 -11.15 -18.83
CA PRO A 136 20.67 -11.37 -19.67
C PRO A 136 21.72 -12.27 -18.99
N GLU A 137 22.41 -13.08 -19.80
CA GLU A 137 23.55 -13.88 -19.33
C GLU A 137 24.59 -12.99 -18.66
N GLY A 138 25.22 -13.52 -17.61
CA GLY A 138 26.24 -12.81 -16.83
C GLY A 138 25.70 -11.98 -15.65
N LEU A 139 24.38 -11.80 -15.53
CA LEU A 139 23.80 -11.22 -14.31
C LEU A 139 23.66 -12.28 -13.22
N SER A 140 23.88 -11.89 -11.97
CA SER A 140 23.69 -12.75 -10.80
C SER A 140 23.19 -11.99 -9.57
N GLY A 141 22.57 -12.70 -8.65
CA GLY A 141 22.17 -12.16 -7.34
C GLY A 141 21.35 -10.87 -7.44
N ALA A 142 21.84 -9.80 -6.81
CA ALA A 142 21.17 -8.51 -6.74
C ALA A 142 20.93 -7.87 -8.11
N ALA A 143 21.84 -8.07 -9.09
CA ALA A 143 21.72 -7.50 -10.43
C ALA A 143 20.50 -8.06 -11.18
N ILE A 144 20.17 -9.35 -11.01
CA ILE A 144 18.93 -9.94 -11.54
C ILE A 144 17.72 -9.22 -10.91
N GLY A 145 17.73 -9.01 -9.60
CA GLY A 145 16.64 -8.31 -8.91
C GLY A 145 16.42 -6.87 -9.40
N GLU A 146 17.50 -6.15 -9.71
CA GLU A 146 17.43 -4.79 -10.29
C GLU A 146 16.92 -4.81 -11.72
N TRP A 147 17.37 -5.77 -12.52
CA TRP A 147 16.87 -5.97 -13.88
C TRP A 147 15.37 -6.26 -13.88
N VAL A 148 14.88 -7.19 -13.03
CA VAL A 148 13.46 -7.52 -12.89
C VAL A 148 12.66 -6.26 -12.52
N ARG A 149 13.09 -5.50 -11.49
CA ARG A 149 12.42 -4.26 -11.11
C ARG A 149 12.35 -3.26 -12.26
N SER A 150 13.45 -3.08 -13.00
CA SER A 150 13.47 -2.19 -14.17
C SER A 150 12.49 -2.64 -15.25
N ARG A 151 12.41 -3.93 -15.54
CA ARG A 151 11.44 -4.51 -16.49
C ARG A 151 10.01 -4.34 -16.04
N GLN A 152 9.72 -4.59 -14.75
CA GLN A 152 8.38 -4.38 -14.17
C GLN A 152 7.92 -2.93 -14.31
N VAL A 153 8.80 -1.96 -14.10
CA VAL A 153 8.49 -0.53 -14.32
C VAL A 153 8.17 -0.25 -15.79
N LYS A 154 8.93 -0.81 -16.73
CA LYS A 154 8.66 -0.66 -18.18
C LYS A 154 7.33 -1.28 -18.58
N VAL A 155 7.01 -2.47 -18.07
CA VAL A 155 5.71 -3.13 -18.30
C VAL A 155 4.56 -2.27 -17.76
N LEU A 156 4.70 -1.75 -16.55
CA LEU A 156 3.73 -0.83 -15.96
C LEU A 156 3.55 0.42 -16.83
N GLN A 157 4.64 1.05 -17.27
CA GLN A 157 4.57 2.24 -18.15
C GLN A 157 3.82 1.98 -19.45
N ALA A 158 4.06 0.82 -20.07
CA ALA A 158 3.36 0.42 -21.29
C ALA A 158 1.87 0.22 -21.03
N ALA A 159 1.52 -0.44 -19.90
CA ALA A 159 0.14 -0.71 -19.53
C ALA A 159 -0.64 0.58 -19.18
N LEU A 160 0.02 1.60 -18.60
CA LEU A 160 -0.60 2.90 -18.31
C LEU A 160 -0.80 3.78 -19.56
N ARG A 161 -0.01 3.57 -20.63
CA ARG A 161 -0.15 4.34 -21.89
C ARG A 161 -1.20 3.74 -22.85
N GLY A 162 -1.54 2.49 -22.66
CA GLY A 162 -2.53 1.79 -23.48
C GLY A 162 -3.98 2.01 -23.02
N GLN A 163 -4.17 2.95 -22.11
CA GLN A 163 -5.46 3.53 -21.71
C GLN A 163 -5.71 4.80 -22.55
#